data_a9a5832cacdbf33447847cef022d7469
#
_entry.id   a9a5832cacdbf33447847cef022d7469
#
_cell.length_a   1.000
_cell.length_b   1.000
_cell.length_c   1.000
_cell.angle_alpha   90.00
_cell.angle_beta   90.00
_cell.angle_gamma   90.00
#
_symmetry.space_group_name_H-M   'P 1'
#
loop_
_entity.id
_entity.type
_entity.pdbx_description
1 polymer ?
#
loop_
_entity_poly.entity_id
_entity_poly.type
_entity_poly.pdbx_seq_one_letter_code
_entity_poly.pdbx_strand_id
1 'polypeptide(L)'
;MITRFYNDVVNFLSFTPELRNLRSKINVSIDVPEIIAEFPNSHPRGFIKEFKRRRTTIVETYLRITTSLDSLNYTQRIQALGLLAEHVTYSRSINMPLNTARVQLALMKEVVKKRSDKRLQLELLRDFSNSSFGQPRVIRHYLKKLDIVEVPETGDELKDLKMGWDFHVHDSTSYGRKRPIKLVIDAFIKGISELTIVHSNLDNIDAIKEVLEAGKILGININIGLEFSAITNN
;
A
#
# COMPACT_ATOMS: atom_id res chain seq x y z
N MET A 1 2.02 30.61 14.33
CA MET A 1 0.63 30.56 14.87
C MET A 1 -0.42 30.79 13.77
N ILE A 2 -0.30 31.83 12.94
CA ILE A 2 -1.27 32.15 11.86
C ILE A 2 -1.31 31.04 10.79
N THR A 3 -0.19 30.49 10.38
CA THR A 3 -0.11 29.40 9.40
C THR A 3 -0.79 28.10 9.86
N ARG A 4 -0.66 27.77 11.15
CA ARG A 4 -1.33 26.62 11.76
C ARG A 4 -2.85 26.80 11.74
N PHE A 5 -3.33 27.97 12.18
CA PHE A 5 -4.76 28.31 12.16
C PHE A 5 -5.36 28.28 10.75
N TYR A 6 -4.66 28.83 9.77
CA TYR A 6 -5.08 28.82 8.37
C TYR A 6 -5.19 27.38 7.81
N ASN A 7 -4.19 26.53 8.06
CA ASN A 7 -4.21 25.14 7.65
C ASN A 7 -5.33 24.34 8.32
N ASP A 8 -5.60 24.60 9.60
CA ASP A 8 -6.70 23.97 10.34
C ASP A 8 -8.06 24.37 9.78
N VAL A 9 -8.26 25.63 9.42
CA VAL A 9 -9.49 26.14 8.80
C VAL A 9 -9.67 25.56 7.39
N VAL A 10 -8.63 25.55 6.56
CA VAL A 10 -8.69 24.99 5.21
C VAL A 10 -8.99 23.49 5.26
N ASN A 11 -8.34 22.76 6.16
CA ASN A 11 -8.59 21.34 6.34
C ASN A 11 -10.00 21.07 6.86
N PHE A 12 -10.50 21.88 7.80
CA PHE A 12 -11.86 21.77 8.33
C PHE A 12 -12.91 22.00 7.23
N LEU A 13 -12.71 23.00 6.39
CA LEU A 13 -13.63 23.35 5.30
C LEU A 13 -13.61 22.35 4.15
N SER A 14 -12.49 21.64 3.94
CA SER A 14 -12.34 20.67 2.87
C SER A 14 -12.94 19.29 3.19
N PHE A 15 -13.33 19.03 4.44
CA PHE A 15 -13.92 17.76 4.83
C PHE A 15 -15.45 17.77 4.65
N THR A 16 -15.95 16.84 3.82
CA THR A 16 -17.38 16.51 3.80
C THR A 16 -17.81 15.87 5.13
N PRO A 17 -19.12 15.88 5.48
CA PRO A 17 -19.62 15.20 6.67
C PRO A 17 -19.19 13.73 6.77
N GLU A 18 -19.18 13.00 5.64
CA GLU A 18 -18.75 11.61 5.56
C GLU A 18 -17.26 11.47 5.88
N LEU A 19 -16.42 12.34 5.34
CA LEU A 19 -14.98 12.35 5.60
C LEU A 19 -14.66 12.75 7.04
N ARG A 20 -15.43 13.66 7.64
CA ARG A 20 -15.31 13.97 9.08
C ARG A 20 -15.64 12.77 9.94
N ASN A 21 -16.70 12.03 9.60
CA ASN A 21 -17.07 10.80 10.31
C ASN A 21 -15.99 9.71 10.13
N LEU A 22 -15.46 9.54 8.94
CA LEU A 22 -14.32 8.66 8.68
C LEU A 22 -13.10 9.09 9.49
N ARG A 23 -12.80 10.39 9.55
CA ARG A 23 -11.71 10.96 10.32
C ARG A 23 -11.81 10.62 11.82
N SER A 24 -13.00 10.64 12.40
CA SER A 24 -13.20 10.27 13.80
C SER A 24 -12.94 8.78 14.08
N LYS A 25 -13.12 7.92 13.07
CA LYS A 25 -12.93 6.46 13.16
C LYS A 25 -11.50 6.02 12.93
N ILE A 26 -10.69 6.83 12.24
CA ILE A 26 -9.28 6.54 11.99
C ILE A 26 -8.44 7.48 12.85
N ASN A 27 -7.58 6.89 13.63
CA ASN A 27 -6.70 7.65 14.51
C ASN A 27 -5.57 8.43 13.79
N VAL A 28 -5.73 8.77 12.51
CA VAL A 28 -4.67 9.40 11.69
C VAL A 28 -4.73 10.90 11.66
N SER A 29 -5.74 11.51 12.18
CA SER A 29 -6.26 12.67 11.50
C SER A 29 -5.86 14.04 12.03
N ILE A 30 -5.37 14.12 13.28
CA ILE A 30 -5.11 15.44 13.89
C ILE A 30 -3.77 16.00 13.42
N ASP A 31 -2.83 15.12 13.13
CA ASP A 31 -1.43 15.47 12.93
C ASP A 31 -0.96 15.37 11.47
N VAL A 32 -1.81 14.90 10.55
CA VAL A 32 -1.52 14.92 9.12
C VAL A 32 -1.33 16.35 8.59
N PRO A 33 -2.09 17.37 9.02
CA PRO A 33 -1.80 18.77 8.70
C PRO A 33 -0.40 19.23 9.13
N GLU A 34 0.10 18.74 10.26
CA GLU A 34 1.46 19.05 10.74
C GLU A 34 2.51 18.43 9.83
N ILE A 35 2.32 17.19 9.37
CA ILE A 35 3.21 16.56 8.39
C ILE A 35 3.20 17.34 7.07
N ILE A 36 2.04 17.78 6.59
CA ILE A 36 1.94 18.57 5.36
C ILE A 36 2.66 19.92 5.52
N ALA A 37 2.51 20.57 6.68
CA ALA A 37 3.19 21.83 6.96
C ALA A 37 4.71 21.69 7.09
N GLU A 38 5.16 20.59 7.71
CA GLU A 38 6.58 20.29 7.93
C GLU A 38 7.28 19.82 6.63
N PHE A 39 6.55 19.07 5.78
CA PHE A 39 7.09 18.46 4.55
C PHE A 39 6.23 18.76 3.30
N PRO A 40 5.98 20.01 2.94
CA PRO A 40 5.02 20.38 1.89
C PRO A 40 5.40 19.81 0.51
N ASN A 41 6.67 19.53 0.26
CA ASN A 41 7.20 18.99 -1.00
C ASN A 41 7.49 17.49 -0.95
N SER A 42 7.26 16.82 0.18
CA SER A 42 7.66 15.42 0.41
C SER A 42 6.55 14.41 0.09
N HIS A 43 5.41 14.87 -0.41
CA HIS A 43 4.31 13.99 -0.74
C HIS A 43 4.51 13.29 -2.08
N PRO A 44 4.02 12.05 -2.23
CA PRO A 44 4.02 11.35 -3.50
C PRO A 44 3.40 12.20 -4.61
N ARG A 45 4.03 12.25 -5.77
CA ARG A 45 3.55 13.05 -6.91
C ARG A 45 2.13 12.68 -7.34
N GLY A 46 1.74 11.43 -7.16
CA GLY A 46 0.39 10.95 -7.41
C GLY A 46 -0.65 11.62 -6.49
N PHE A 47 -0.32 11.90 -5.22
CA PHE A 47 -1.19 12.62 -4.31
C PHE A 47 -1.46 14.05 -4.80
N ILE A 48 -0.43 14.75 -5.30
CA ILE A 48 -0.57 16.09 -5.86
C ILE A 48 -1.46 16.04 -7.12
N LYS A 49 -1.31 15.02 -7.95
CA LYS A 49 -2.14 14.80 -9.13
C LYS A 49 -3.60 14.57 -8.77
N GLU A 50 -3.86 13.73 -7.77
CA GLU A 50 -5.21 13.43 -7.28
C GLU A 50 -5.88 14.67 -6.69
N PHE A 51 -5.16 15.44 -5.89
CA PHE A 51 -5.62 16.71 -5.35
C PHE A 51 -6.07 17.68 -6.46
N LYS A 52 -5.24 17.86 -7.49
CA LYS A 52 -5.56 18.73 -8.63
C LYS A 52 -6.76 18.24 -9.43
N ARG A 53 -6.85 16.92 -9.63
CA ARG A 53 -7.92 16.30 -10.43
C ARG A 53 -9.27 16.34 -9.73
N ARG A 54 -9.32 16.03 -8.44
CA ARG A 54 -10.57 15.85 -7.68
C ARG A 54 -10.84 16.97 -6.69
N ARG A 55 -10.01 17.97 -6.61
CA ARG A 55 -10.08 19.03 -5.59
C ARG A 55 -10.14 18.50 -4.16
N THR A 56 -9.48 17.35 -3.92
CA THR A 56 -9.30 16.76 -2.60
C THR A 56 -8.04 17.26 -1.95
N THR A 57 -7.95 17.21 -0.63
CA THR A 57 -6.72 17.50 0.09
C THR A 57 -5.82 16.26 0.15
N ILE A 58 -4.52 16.46 0.40
CA ILE A 58 -3.58 15.35 0.66
C ILE A 58 -4.05 14.53 1.86
N VAL A 59 -4.59 15.20 2.89
CA VAL A 59 -5.17 14.54 4.07
C VAL A 59 -6.31 13.59 3.67
N GLU A 60 -7.24 14.04 2.83
CA GLU A 60 -8.34 13.20 2.35
C GLU A 60 -7.84 11.99 1.57
N THR A 61 -6.78 12.15 0.79
CA THR A 61 -6.17 11.06 0.05
C THR A 61 -5.57 10.02 1.00
N TYR A 62 -4.82 10.44 2.02
CA TYR A 62 -4.31 9.54 3.06
C TYR A 62 -5.43 8.80 3.78
N LEU A 63 -6.46 9.52 4.20
CA LEU A 63 -7.62 8.96 4.90
C LEU A 63 -8.35 7.92 4.04
N ARG A 64 -8.59 8.24 2.77
CA ARG A 64 -9.25 7.34 1.83
C ARG A 64 -8.47 6.03 1.67
N ILE A 65 -7.18 6.12 1.40
CA ILE A 65 -6.33 4.93 1.23
C ILE A 65 -6.32 4.08 2.49
N THR A 66 -6.03 4.68 3.65
CA THR A 66 -5.89 3.93 4.91
C THR A 66 -7.18 3.25 5.35
N THR A 67 -8.34 3.91 5.15
CA THR A 67 -9.64 3.35 5.50
C THR A 67 -10.04 2.22 4.54
N SER A 68 -9.89 2.45 3.25
CA SER A 68 -10.39 1.52 2.24
C SER A 68 -9.53 0.28 2.10
N LEU A 69 -8.21 0.34 2.34
CA LEU A 69 -7.34 -0.84 2.35
C LEU A 69 -7.69 -1.87 3.44
N ASP A 70 -8.37 -1.45 4.50
CA ASP A 70 -8.83 -2.35 5.57
C ASP A 70 -10.34 -2.63 5.55
N SER A 71 -11.05 -2.19 4.51
CA SER A 71 -12.48 -2.41 4.32
C SER A 71 -12.82 -3.91 4.28
N LEU A 72 -14.04 -4.25 4.70
CA LEU A 72 -14.59 -5.61 4.52
C LEU A 72 -14.96 -5.86 3.06
N ASN A 73 -15.28 -4.82 2.28
CA ASN A 73 -15.64 -4.91 0.87
C ASN A 73 -14.37 -5.00 0.01
N TYR A 74 -14.23 -6.10 -0.77
CA TYR A 74 -13.04 -6.31 -1.61
C TYR A 74 -12.91 -5.27 -2.71
N THR A 75 -13.99 -4.79 -3.30
CA THR A 75 -13.97 -3.75 -4.33
C THR A 75 -13.37 -2.45 -3.80
N GLN A 76 -13.70 -2.07 -2.56
CA GLN A 76 -13.09 -0.90 -1.93
C GLN A 76 -11.60 -1.10 -1.66
N ARG A 77 -11.18 -2.32 -1.27
CA ARG A 77 -9.77 -2.64 -1.07
C ARG A 77 -8.99 -2.55 -2.38
N ILE A 78 -9.53 -3.11 -3.47
CA ILE A 78 -8.92 -3.05 -4.80
C ILE A 78 -8.82 -1.61 -5.32
N GLN A 79 -9.87 -0.82 -5.16
CA GLN A 79 -9.84 0.60 -5.53
C GLN A 79 -8.78 1.38 -4.74
N ALA A 80 -8.66 1.10 -3.45
CA ALA A 80 -7.63 1.72 -2.60
C ALA A 80 -6.22 1.29 -3.00
N LEU A 81 -6.02 0.01 -3.34
CA LEU A 81 -4.74 -0.48 -3.84
C LEU A 81 -4.38 0.17 -5.18
N GLY A 82 -5.33 0.28 -6.11
CA GLY A 82 -5.13 0.96 -7.39
C GLY A 82 -4.72 2.41 -7.21
N LEU A 83 -5.40 3.13 -6.32
CA LEU A 83 -5.09 4.52 -6.01
C LEU A 83 -3.68 4.64 -5.38
N LEU A 84 -3.34 3.78 -4.43
CA LEU A 84 -2.02 3.76 -3.80
C LEU A 84 -0.92 3.42 -4.81
N ALA A 85 -1.13 2.42 -5.66
CA ALA A 85 -0.17 2.03 -6.68
C ALA A 85 0.06 3.15 -7.71
N GLU A 86 -0.99 3.85 -8.15
CA GLU A 86 -0.87 5.03 -9.02
C GLU A 86 -0.01 6.11 -8.35
N HIS A 87 -0.27 6.43 -7.07
CA HIS A 87 0.49 7.43 -6.33
C HIS A 87 1.96 7.04 -6.17
N VAL A 88 2.23 5.80 -5.81
CA VAL A 88 3.58 5.24 -5.64
C VAL A 88 4.31 5.19 -6.98
N THR A 89 3.66 4.78 -8.05
CA THR A 89 4.24 4.75 -9.40
C THR A 89 4.62 6.15 -9.87
N TYR A 90 3.77 7.15 -9.60
CA TYR A 90 4.07 8.54 -9.94
C TYR A 90 5.25 9.12 -9.14
N SER A 91 5.49 8.59 -7.95
CA SER A 91 6.55 9.05 -7.05
C SER A 91 7.87 8.31 -7.25
N ARG A 92 7.89 7.28 -8.09
CA ARG A 92 9.11 6.47 -8.32
C ARG A 92 10.29 7.34 -8.71
N SER A 93 11.37 7.15 -8.00
CA SER A 93 12.65 7.74 -8.31
C SER A 93 13.24 7.11 -9.58
N ILE A 94 14.01 7.91 -10.32
CA ILE A 94 14.81 7.42 -11.44
C ILE A 94 15.90 6.45 -10.93
N ASN A 95 16.43 6.67 -9.71
CA ASN A 95 17.56 5.91 -9.19
C ASN A 95 17.19 4.56 -8.57
N MET A 96 16.06 4.49 -7.87
CA MET A 96 15.61 3.28 -7.18
C MET A 96 14.07 3.13 -7.28
N PRO A 97 13.49 3.04 -8.49
CA PRO A 97 12.04 3.11 -8.66
C PRO A 97 11.30 1.96 -7.97
N LEU A 98 11.81 0.74 -8.09
CA LEU A 98 11.17 -0.44 -7.53
C LEU A 98 11.32 -0.51 -6.01
N ASN A 99 12.54 -0.31 -5.49
CA ASN A 99 12.77 -0.30 -4.04
C ASN A 99 11.99 0.83 -3.36
N THR A 100 11.87 2.00 -3.99
CA THR A 100 11.03 3.11 -3.51
C THR A 100 9.57 2.67 -3.41
N ALA A 101 9.02 2.05 -4.44
CA ALA A 101 7.64 1.55 -4.43
C ALA A 101 7.41 0.51 -3.34
N ARG A 102 8.36 -0.43 -3.15
CA ARG A 102 8.30 -1.46 -2.11
C ARG A 102 8.31 -0.85 -0.70
N VAL A 103 9.20 0.10 -0.45
CA VAL A 103 9.27 0.84 0.82
C VAL A 103 7.97 1.58 1.09
N GLN A 104 7.44 2.31 0.11
CA GLN A 104 6.21 3.07 0.28
C GLN A 104 4.99 2.17 0.53
N LEU A 105 4.86 1.05 -0.18
CA LEU A 105 3.81 0.07 0.09
C LEU A 105 3.94 -0.55 1.49
N ALA A 106 5.15 -0.88 1.92
CA ALA A 106 5.40 -1.41 3.25
C ALA A 106 5.04 -0.40 4.35
N LEU A 107 5.44 0.86 4.20
CA LEU A 107 5.10 1.92 5.15
C LEU A 107 3.59 2.15 5.22
N MET A 108 2.89 2.20 4.09
CA MET A 108 1.43 2.35 4.07
C MET A 108 0.73 1.15 4.71
N LYS A 109 1.21 -0.06 4.50
CA LYS A 109 0.71 -1.27 5.17
C LYS A 109 0.85 -1.17 6.70
N GLU A 110 2.01 -0.70 7.18
CA GLU A 110 2.22 -0.50 8.62
C GLU A 110 1.36 0.64 9.17
N VAL A 111 1.12 1.72 8.43
CA VAL A 111 0.17 2.79 8.80
C VAL A 111 -1.23 2.21 9.05
N VAL A 112 -1.72 1.35 8.15
CA VAL A 112 -3.03 0.69 8.30
C VAL A 112 -3.06 -0.23 9.52
N LYS A 113 -1.99 -0.99 9.76
CA LYS A 113 -1.88 -1.93 10.87
C LYS A 113 -1.83 -1.23 12.23
N LYS A 114 -1.20 -0.04 12.30
CA LYS A 114 -0.98 0.72 13.55
C LYS A 114 -2.06 1.76 13.83
N ARG A 115 -3.26 1.61 13.28
CA ARG A 115 -4.37 2.56 13.43
C ARG A 115 -4.82 2.83 14.88
N SER A 116 -4.52 1.95 15.82
CA SER A 116 -4.79 2.15 17.25
C SER A 116 -3.73 2.99 17.98
N ASP A 117 -2.54 3.17 17.39
CA ASP A 117 -1.44 3.96 17.93
C ASP A 117 -1.22 5.19 17.04
N LYS A 118 -1.82 6.31 17.44
CA LYS A 118 -1.74 7.58 16.70
C LYS A 118 -0.32 8.07 16.48
N ARG A 119 0.52 7.97 17.50
CA ARG A 119 1.88 8.46 17.43
C ARG A 119 2.69 7.68 16.42
N LEU A 120 2.64 6.36 16.50
CA LEU A 120 3.37 5.48 15.60
C LEU A 120 2.83 5.59 14.17
N GLN A 121 1.52 5.72 14.00
CA GLN A 121 0.90 5.91 12.70
C GLN A 121 1.36 7.21 12.04
N LEU A 122 1.49 8.28 12.82
CA LEU A 122 2.00 9.56 12.36
C LEU A 122 3.47 9.50 11.94
N GLU A 123 4.31 8.83 12.73
CA GLU A 123 5.71 8.58 12.40
C GLU A 123 5.84 7.82 11.07
N LEU A 124 5.02 6.80 10.86
CA LEU A 124 4.99 6.02 9.62
C LEU A 124 4.52 6.83 8.40
N LEU A 125 3.55 7.74 8.57
CA LEU A 125 3.13 8.66 7.50
C LEU A 125 4.22 9.67 7.16
N ARG A 126 4.96 10.16 8.15
CA ARG A 126 6.14 11.01 7.94
C ARG A 126 7.22 10.26 7.17
N ASP A 127 7.49 9.02 7.55
CA ASP A 127 8.43 8.14 6.83
C ASP A 127 7.98 7.90 5.38
N PHE A 128 6.69 7.66 5.15
CA PHE A 128 6.10 7.54 3.82
C PHE A 128 6.30 8.80 2.98
N SER A 129 6.09 9.99 3.55
CA SER A 129 6.36 11.26 2.89
C SER A 129 7.85 11.43 2.56
N ASN A 130 8.73 11.13 3.51
CA ASN A 130 10.18 11.27 3.33
C ASN A 130 10.73 10.33 2.25
N SER A 131 10.15 9.15 2.06
CA SER A 131 10.57 8.21 1.02
C SER A 131 10.12 8.61 -0.39
N SER A 132 9.27 9.62 -0.54
CA SER A 132 8.60 9.98 -1.81
C SER A 132 9.54 10.40 -2.92
N PHE A 133 10.69 10.97 -2.61
CA PHE A 133 11.67 11.40 -3.60
C PHE A 133 12.65 10.29 -4.01
N GLY A 134 12.60 9.14 -3.35
CA GLY A 134 13.40 7.97 -3.69
C GLY A 134 14.91 8.21 -3.69
N GLN A 135 15.42 9.06 -2.81
CA GLN A 135 16.86 9.26 -2.65
C GLN A 135 17.50 7.95 -2.18
N PRO A 136 18.55 7.42 -2.84
CA PRO A 136 19.11 6.09 -2.54
C PRO A 136 19.47 5.90 -1.06
N ARG A 137 20.07 6.92 -0.44
CA ARG A 137 20.43 6.88 1.00
C ARG A 137 19.21 6.73 1.90
N VAL A 138 18.11 7.44 1.58
CA VAL A 138 16.87 7.42 2.35
C VAL A 138 16.17 6.10 2.13
N ILE A 139 16.10 5.62 0.89
CA ILE A 139 15.46 4.33 0.56
C ILE A 139 16.20 3.17 1.24
N ARG A 140 17.53 3.11 1.18
CA ARG A 140 18.32 2.08 1.88
C ARG A 140 18.12 2.12 3.39
N HIS A 141 17.97 3.31 3.99
CA HIS A 141 17.61 3.42 5.40
C HIS A 141 16.28 2.73 5.70
N TYR A 142 15.24 2.95 4.89
CA TYR A 142 13.94 2.32 5.10
C TYR A 142 13.92 0.83 4.75
N LEU A 143 14.62 0.39 3.72
CA LEU A 143 14.78 -1.03 3.43
C LEU A 143 15.34 -1.76 4.65
N LYS A 144 16.42 -1.22 5.25
CA LYS A 144 17.00 -1.79 6.48
C LYS A 144 16.04 -1.72 7.67
N LYS A 145 15.37 -0.59 7.89
CA LYS A 145 14.41 -0.39 9.00
C LYS A 145 13.21 -1.36 8.93
N LEU A 146 12.80 -1.73 7.72
CA LEU A 146 11.64 -2.58 7.46
C LEU A 146 12.01 -4.04 7.18
N ASP A 147 13.30 -4.38 7.27
CA ASP A 147 13.82 -5.71 6.96
C ASP A 147 13.44 -6.19 5.55
N ILE A 148 13.64 -5.31 4.57
CA ILE A 148 13.37 -5.57 3.17
C ILE A 148 14.71 -5.65 2.41
N VAL A 149 14.92 -6.76 1.72
CA VAL A 149 16.13 -6.95 0.90
C VAL A 149 16.10 -5.97 -0.28
N GLU A 150 17.21 -5.26 -0.51
CA GLU A 150 17.38 -4.39 -1.68
C GLU A 150 17.41 -5.24 -2.95
N VAL A 151 16.58 -4.89 -3.92
CA VAL A 151 16.60 -5.50 -5.25
C VAL A 151 17.49 -4.65 -6.15
N PRO A 152 18.45 -5.26 -6.88
CA PRO A 152 19.24 -4.53 -7.87
C PRO A 152 18.36 -3.87 -8.92
N GLU A 153 18.64 -2.61 -9.27
CA GLU A 153 17.86 -1.83 -10.24
C GLU A 153 18.75 -1.24 -11.35
N THR A 154 19.95 -1.76 -11.51
CA THR A 154 20.92 -1.27 -12.47
C THR A 154 21.13 -2.26 -13.61
N GLY A 155 20.92 -1.80 -14.84
CA GLY A 155 21.25 -2.51 -16.09
C GLY A 155 20.03 -3.01 -16.85
N ASP A 156 20.22 -3.22 -18.15
CA ASP A 156 19.22 -3.78 -19.07
C ASP A 156 18.87 -5.25 -18.72
N GLU A 157 19.72 -5.92 -17.97
CA GLU A 157 19.55 -7.31 -17.49
C GLU A 157 18.37 -7.48 -16.52
N LEU A 158 17.90 -6.40 -15.89
CA LEU A 158 16.75 -6.45 -14.97
C LEU A 158 15.40 -6.67 -15.63
N LYS A 159 15.28 -6.46 -16.94
CA LYS A 159 14.01 -6.68 -17.64
C LYS A 159 13.59 -8.15 -17.62
N ASP A 160 14.55 -9.06 -17.50
CA ASP A 160 14.34 -10.52 -17.51
C ASP A 160 14.54 -11.18 -16.12
N LEU A 161 14.98 -10.43 -15.11
CA LEU A 161 15.15 -10.97 -13.76
C LEU A 161 13.78 -11.17 -13.12
N LYS A 162 13.35 -12.43 -13.06
CA LYS A 162 12.30 -12.85 -12.11
C LYS A 162 12.85 -12.65 -10.72
N MET A 163 12.36 -11.64 -10.02
CA MET A 163 12.87 -11.27 -8.69
C MET A 163 12.66 -12.35 -7.65
N GLY A 164 11.63 -13.17 -7.81
CA GLY A 164 11.32 -14.28 -6.93
C GLY A 164 9.98 -14.91 -7.29
N TRP A 165 9.77 -16.11 -6.83
CA TRP A 165 8.52 -16.85 -7.00
C TRP A 165 8.16 -17.59 -5.73
N ASP A 166 6.87 -17.85 -5.55
CA ASP A 166 6.36 -18.75 -4.53
C ASP A 166 5.17 -19.50 -5.13
N PHE A 167 5.31 -20.82 -5.27
CA PHE A 167 4.33 -21.63 -5.99
C PHE A 167 3.30 -22.30 -5.07
N HIS A 168 3.36 -22.06 -3.74
CA HIS A 168 2.40 -22.66 -2.83
C HIS A 168 2.15 -21.80 -1.60
N VAL A 169 1.20 -20.88 -1.70
CA VAL A 169 0.76 -20.06 -0.56
C VAL A 169 -0.76 -20.11 -0.42
N HIS A 170 -1.23 -19.94 0.80
CA HIS A 170 -2.66 -19.86 1.13
C HIS A 170 -3.04 -18.47 1.64
N ASP A 171 -4.18 -17.98 1.25
CA ASP A 171 -4.80 -16.83 1.87
C ASP A 171 -5.81 -17.22 2.98
N SER A 172 -6.43 -16.22 3.61
CA SER A 172 -7.37 -16.43 4.73
C SER A 172 -8.70 -17.08 4.33
N THR A 173 -8.93 -17.33 3.06
CA THR A 173 -10.12 -18.06 2.57
C THR A 173 -9.86 -19.55 2.38
N SER A 174 -8.60 -19.97 2.54
CA SER A 174 -8.16 -21.36 2.60
C SER A 174 -7.46 -21.61 3.95
N TYR A 175 -6.18 -21.99 3.96
CA TYR A 175 -5.44 -22.30 5.19
C TYR A 175 -4.53 -21.20 5.69
N GLY A 176 -4.50 -20.05 4.98
CA GLY A 176 -3.64 -18.93 5.30
C GLY A 176 -4.22 -17.98 6.36
N ARG A 177 -3.41 -17.03 6.80
CA ARG A 177 -3.80 -16.03 7.81
C ARG A 177 -4.05 -14.65 7.24
N LYS A 178 -3.59 -14.38 6.02
CA LYS A 178 -3.64 -13.06 5.40
C LYS A 178 -4.80 -12.96 4.42
N ARG A 179 -5.50 -11.85 4.44
CA ARG A 179 -6.49 -11.55 3.40
C ARG A 179 -5.85 -11.57 2.01
N PRO A 180 -6.61 -11.92 0.96
CA PRO A 180 -6.14 -11.99 -0.42
C PRO A 180 -5.24 -10.82 -0.83
N ILE A 181 -5.75 -9.60 -0.77
CA ILE A 181 -4.99 -8.38 -1.13
C ILE A 181 -3.72 -8.19 -0.31
N LYS A 182 -3.75 -8.49 1.00
CA LYS A 182 -2.58 -8.34 1.88
C LYS A 182 -1.47 -9.31 1.53
N LEU A 183 -1.83 -10.50 1.05
CA LEU A 183 -0.88 -11.50 0.57
C LEU A 183 -0.14 -11.00 -0.67
N VAL A 184 -0.87 -10.45 -1.65
CA VAL A 184 -0.28 -9.90 -2.88
C VAL A 184 0.59 -8.67 -2.60
N ILE A 185 0.17 -7.78 -1.70
CA ILE A 185 1.00 -6.65 -1.25
C ILE A 185 2.30 -7.15 -0.60
N ASP A 186 2.24 -8.19 0.24
CA ASP A 186 3.43 -8.74 0.86
C ASP A 186 4.37 -9.40 -0.15
N ALA A 187 3.83 -10.08 -1.15
CA ALA A 187 4.60 -10.62 -2.26
C ALA A 187 5.37 -9.52 -3.00
N PHE A 188 4.68 -8.42 -3.35
CA PHE A 188 5.33 -7.26 -3.98
C PHE A 188 6.45 -6.67 -3.10
N ILE A 189 6.19 -6.47 -1.81
CA ILE A 189 7.18 -5.93 -0.87
C ILE A 189 8.41 -6.84 -0.79
N LYS A 190 8.23 -8.16 -0.82
CA LYS A 190 9.31 -9.14 -0.83
C LYS A 190 10.06 -9.25 -2.16
N GLY A 191 9.54 -8.68 -3.24
CA GLY A 191 10.13 -8.79 -4.57
C GLY A 191 9.74 -10.07 -5.29
N ILE A 192 8.61 -10.67 -4.94
CA ILE A 192 8.04 -11.83 -5.63
C ILE A 192 7.31 -11.32 -6.87
N SER A 193 7.65 -11.85 -8.04
CA SER A 193 7.05 -11.50 -9.33
C SER A 193 6.06 -12.56 -9.83
N GLU A 194 6.12 -13.77 -9.29
CA GLU A 194 5.20 -14.86 -9.63
C GLU A 194 4.74 -15.57 -8.34
N LEU A 195 3.41 -15.69 -8.19
CA LEU A 195 2.79 -16.21 -6.97
C LEU A 195 1.67 -17.18 -7.33
N THR A 196 1.73 -18.41 -6.80
CA THR A 196 0.62 -19.36 -6.89
C THR A 196 -0.13 -19.41 -5.57
N ILE A 197 -1.40 -18.98 -5.58
CA ILE A 197 -2.27 -19.00 -4.42
C ILE A 197 -3.14 -20.24 -4.50
N VAL A 198 -3.02 -21.10 -3.48
CA VAL A 198 -3.66 -22.42 -3.45
C VAL A 198 -4.91 -22.37 -2.58
N HIS A 199 -6.01 -22.87 -3.12
CA HIS A 199 -7.31 -23.00 -2.46
C HIS A 199 -7.70 -24.45 -2.30
N SER A 200 -8.48 -24.76 -1.26
CA SER A 200 -9.07 -26.09 -1.06
C SER A 200 -10.30 -26.32 -1.95
N ASN A 201 -10.92 -25.24 -2.43
CA ASN A 201 -12.06 -25.23 -3.35
C ASN A 201 -12.11 -23.87 -4.08
N LEU A 202 -12.98 -23.76 -5.09
CA LEU A 202 -13.20 -22.52 -5.85
C LEU A 202 -14.46 -21.75 -5.43
N ASP A 203 -15.02 -22.02 -4.26
CA ASP A 203 -16.29 -21.42 -3.84
C ASP A 203 -16.18 -19.92 -3.56
N ASN A 204 -14.97 -19.46 -3.16
CA ASN A 204 -14.74 -18.05 -2.85
C ASN A 204 -14.24 -17.27 -4.07
N ILE A 205 -15.14 -17.08 -5.04
CA ILE A 205 -14.87 -16.37 -6.30
C ILE A 205 -14.37 -14.92 -6.05
N ASP A 206 -14.88 -14.25 -5.03
CA ASP A 206 -14.48 -12.88 -4.71
C ASP A 206 -13.02 -12.79 -4.25
N ALA A 207 -12.55 -13.76 -3.47
CA ALA A 207 -11.14 -13.83 -3.09
C ALA A 207 -10.22 -14.07 -4.29
N ILE A 208 -10.63 -14.96 -5.19
CA ILE A 208 -9.90 -15.24 -6.43
C ILE A 208 -9.81 -13.98 -7.31
N LYS A 209 -10.93 -13.28 -7.50
CA LYS A 209 -10.95 -12.00 -8.23
C LYS A 209 -10.05 -10.97 -7.56
N GLU A 210 -10.12 -10.86 -6.23
CA GLU A 210 -9.30 -9.90 -5.47
C GLU A 210 -7.80 -10.12 -5.70
N VAL A 211 -7.30 -11.35 -5.63
CA VAL A 211 -5.87 -11.62 -5.85
C VAL A 211 -5.43 -11.39 -7.29
N LEU A 212 -6.26 -11.77 -8.27
CA LEU A 212 -5.97 -11.54 -9.68
C LEU A 212 -5.91 -10.05 -10.03
N GLU A 213 -6.87 -9.26 -9.54
CA GLU A 213 -6.90 -7.81 -9.73
C GLU A 213 -5.74 -7.13 -8.99
N ALA A 214 -5.44 -7.54 -7.76
CA ALA A 214 -4.30 -7.02 -7.00
C ALA A 214 -2.97 -7.33 -7.70
N GLY A 215 -2.81 -8.55 -8.22
CA GLY A 215 -1.63 -8.94 -9.00
C GLY A 215 -1.46 -8.07 -10.25
N LYS A 216 -2.53 -7.85 -11.00
CA LYS A 216 -2.53 -6.97 -12.18
C LYS A 216 -2.13 -5.53 -11.83
N ILE A 217 -2.63 -4.99 -10.72
CA ILE A 217 -2.31 -3.63 -10.26
C ILE A 217 -0.82 -3.51 -9.90
N LEU A 218 -0.25 -4.53 -9.23
CA LEU A 218 1.13 -4.52 -8.74
C LEU A 218 2.14 -5.12 -9.72
N GLY A 219 1.68 -5.68 -10.84
CA GLY A 219 2.56 -6.32 -11.83
C GLY A 219 3.10 -7.66 -11.37
N ILE A 220 2.36 -8.39 -10.54
CA ILE A 220 2.68 -9.75 -10.11
C ILE A 220 1.87 -10.74 -10.94
N ASN A 221 2.53 -11.78 -11.47
CA ASN A 221 1.86 -12.88 -12.12
C ASN A 221 1.22 -13.78 -11.05
N ILE A 222 -0.11 -13.86 -11.04
CA ILE A 222 -0.87 -14.67 -10.08
C ILE A 222 -1.41 -15.92 -10.78
N ASN A 223 -1.06 -17.07 -10.24
CA ASN A 223 -1.62 -18.36 -10.59
C ASN A 223 -2.57 -18.84 -9.48
N ILE A 224 -3.66 -19.49 -9.85
CA ILE A 224 -4.60 -20.11 -8.90
C ILE A 224 -4.36 -21.61 -8.92
N GLY A 225 -4.02 -22.16 -7.75
CA GLY A 225 -3.87 -23.59 -7.53
C GLY A 225 -5.04 -24.19 -6.74
N LEU A 226 -5.25 -25.50 -6.91
CA LEU A 226 -6.16 -26.28 -6.11
C LEU A 226 -5.42 -27.41 -5.40
N GLU A 227 -5.72 -27.60 -4.14
CA GLU A 227 -5.22 -28.70 -3.32
C GLU A 227 -6.34 -29.68 -3.00
N PHE A 228 -6.12 -30.95 -3.29
CA PHE A 228 -7.09 -32.01 -3.06
C PHE A 228 -6.50 -33.02 -2.07
N SER A 229 -7.32 -33.44 -1.10
CA SER A 229 -7.01 -34.57 -0.24
C SER A 229 -7.50 -35.86 -0.91
N ALA A 230 -6.58 -36.78 -1.23
CA ALA A 230 -6.92 -38.09 -1.72
C ALA A 230 -7.04 -39.09 -0.55
N ILE A 231 -8.18 -39.82 -0.47
CA ILE A 231 -8.33 -40.94 0.45
C ILE A 231 -7.93 -42.19 -0.30
N THR A 232 -6.80 -42.79 0.08
CA THR A 232 -6.43 -44.12 -0.39
C THR A 232 -7.11 -45.15 0.50
N ASN A 233 -8.08 -45.89 -0.04
CA ASN A 233 -8.56 -47.07 0.63
C ASN A 233 -7.48 -48.14 0.51
N ASN A 234 -6.77 -48.43 1.62
CA ASN A 234 -5.95 -49.61 1.77
C ASN A 234 -6.81 -50.79 2.13
#